data_9b6e591c435c0c217b50c79093055b68
#
_entry.id   9b6e591c435c0c217b50c79093055b68
#
_cell.length_a   1.000
_cell.length_b   1.000
_cell.length_c   1.000
_cell.angle_alpha   90.00
_cell.angle_beta   90.00
_cell.angle_gamma   90.00
#
_symmetry.space_group_name_H-M   'P 1'
#
loop_
_entity.id
_entity.type
_entity.pdbx_description
1 polymer ?
#
loop_
_entity_poly.entity_id
_entity_poly.type
_entity_poly.pdbx_seq_one_letter_code
_entity_poly.pdbx_strand_id
1 'polypeptide(L)'
;MVVANNVRQFAKQLNPIVVVITLLVFFSLIKLGLWQAQRADEKELRLARIAQFTLASPSSIGDIKQLLSNNEEINDIPVKIEGNFKSPLMLLDNQPNGKQLGYRVIQPVEVADSVLLVNLGWVA
;
A
#
# COMPACT_ATOMS: atom_id res chain seq x y z
N MET A 1 0.81 -16.61 52.63
CA MET A 1 0.11 -15.44 53.22
C MET A 1 0.92 -14.13 53.10
N VAL A 2 2.24 -14.13 53.10
CA VAL A 2 3.12 -12.95 52.99
C VAL A 2 3.05 -12.24 51.65
N VAL A 3 2.97 -13.00 50.53
CA VAL A 3 2.94 -12.45 49.17
C VAL A 3 1.68 -11.64 48.85
N ALA A 4 0.52 -12.06 49.37
CA ALA A 4 -0.75 -11.36 49.18
C ALA A 4 -0.81 -10.00 49.92
N ASN A 5 -0.14 -9.86 51.05
CA ASN A 5 -0.05 -8.61 51.77
C ASN A 5 0.87 -7.58 51.05
N ASN A 6 1.97 -8.03 50.47
CA ASN A 6 2.88 -7.16 49.74
C ASN A 6 2.22 -6.59 48.47
N VAL A 7 1.45 -7.39 47.73
CA VAL A 7 0.71 -6.92 46.56
C VAL A 7 -0.34 -5.87 46.90
N ARG A 8 -1.06 -6.04 48.04
CA ARG A 8 -2.04 -5.06 48.51
C ARG A 8 -1.41 -3.75 48.96
N GLN A 9 -0.23 -3.80 49.56
CA GLN A 9 0.52 -2.59 49.94
C GLN A 9 1.05 -1.83 48.73
N PHE A 10 1.57 -2.53 47.74
CA PHE A 10 1.99 -1.94 46.44
C PHE A 10 0.82 -1.25 45.72
N ALA A 11 -0.34 -1.90 45.67
CA ALA A 11 -1.53 -1.34 45.00
C ALA A 11 -2.03 -0.05 45.69
N LYS A 12 -1.84 0.11 47.02
CA LYS A 12 -2.20 1.35 47.76
C LYS A 12 -1.23 2.50 47.55
N GLN A 13 -0.01 2.26 47.11
CA GLN A 13 1.01 3.29 46.85
C GLN A 13 1.01 3.76 45.40
N LEU A 14 0.33 3.06 44.46
CA LEU A 14 0.23 3.47 43.08
C LEU A 14 -0.68 4.67 42.90
N ASN A 15 -0.12 5.77 42.41
CA ASN A 15 -0.91 6.93 42.03
C ASN A 15 -1.88 6.53 40.88
N PRO A 16 -3.21 6.68 41.09
CA PRO A 16 -4.19 6.26 40.08
C PRO A 16 -3.99 6.95 38.73
N ILE A 17 -3.46 8.16 38.71
CA ILE A 17 -3.14 8.87 37.47
C ILE A 17 -2.04 8.16 36.69
N VAL A 18 -0.98 7.71 37.39
CA VAL A 18 0.11 6.96 36.74
C VAL A 18 -0.39 5.65 36.14
N VAL A 19 -1.26 4.95 36.87
CA VAL A 19 -1.86 3.70 36.37
C VAL A 19 -2.67 3.95 35.08
N VAL A 20 -3.51 4.99 35.10
CA VAL A 20 -4.32 5.35 33.91
C VAL A 20 -3.43 5.71 32.72
N ILE A 21 -2.40 6.53 32.92
CA ILE A 21 -1.46 6.90 31.86
C ILE A 21 -0.74 5.65 31.31
N THR A 22 -0.28 4.78 32.20
CA THR A 22 0.41 3.53 31.79
C THR A 22 -0.51 2.65 30.94
N LEU A 23 -1.77 2.51 31.34
CA LEU A 23 -2.75 1.73 30.58
C LEU A 23 -3.04 2.37 29.21
N LEU A 24 -3.17 3.70 29.13
CA LEU A 24 -3.37 4.41 27.86
C LEU A 24 -2.19 4.19 26.91
N VAL A 25 -0.97 4.32 27.40
CA VAL A 25 0.24 4.06 26.61
C VAL A 25 0.28 2.60 26.16
N PHE A 26 0.01 1.67 27.06
CA PHE A 26 0.01 0.24 26.77
C PHE A 26 -0.99 -0.12 25.66
N PHE A 27 -2.23 0.34 25.75
CA PHE A 27 -3.24 0.09 24.70
C PHE A 27 -2.90 0.79 23.38
N SER A 28 -2.28 1.97 23.43
CA SER A 28 -1.80 2.67 22.23
C SER A 28 -0.69 1.88 21.52
N LEU A 29 0.23 1.31 22.27
CA LEU A 29 1.30 0.46 21.72
C LEU A 29 0.76 -0.83 21.10
N ILE A 30 -0.23 -1.47 21.77
CA ILE A 30 -0.91 -2.64 21.19
C ILE A 30 -1.58 -2.29 19.87
N LYS A 31 -2.35 -1.20 19.83
CA LYS A 31 -3.02 -0.73 18.62
C LYS A 31 -2.03 -0.44 17.49
N LEU A 32 -0.91 0.19 17.81
CA LEU A 32 0.16 0.46 16.85
C LEU A 32 0.79 -0.85 16.33
N GLY A 33 1.06 -1.81 17.22
CA GLY A 33 1.59 -3.12 16.84
C GLY A 33 0.66 -3.89 15.91
N LEU A 34 -0.64 -3.92 16.22
CA LEU A 34 -1.65 -4.56 15.36
C LEU A 34 -1.75 -3.87 14.00
N TRP A 35 -1.70 -2.52 13.98
CA TRP A 35 -1.69 -1.78 12.72
C TRP A 35 -0.47 -2.08 11.86
N GLN A 36 0.72 -2.20 12.47
CA GLN A 36 1.95 -2.58 11.75
C GLN A 36 1.87 -4.00 11.20
N ALA A 37 1.34 -4.96 11.98
CA ALA A 37 1.13 -6.32 11.53
C ALA A 37 0.18 -6.39 10.32
N GLN A 38 -0.96 -5.71 10.40
CA GLN A 38 -1.91 -5.64 9.29
C GLN A 38 -1.27 -5.04 8.03
N ARG A 39 -0.43 -4.03 8.18
CA ARG A 39 0.29 -3.41 7.06
C ARG A 39 1.33 -4.35 6.43
N ALA A 40 1.93 -5.25 7.23
CA ALA A 40 2.83 -6.30 6.73
C ALA A 40 2.06 -7.34 5.91
N ASP A 41 0.92 -7.82 6.45
CA ASP A 41 0.06 -8.78 5.76
C ASP A 41 -0.45 -8.25 4.41
N GLU A 42 -0.86 -6.98 4.33
CA GLU A 42 -1.26 -6.34 3.07
C GLU A 42 -0.14 -6.37 2.02
N LYS A 43 1.11 -6.13 2.45
CA LYS A 43 2.27 -6.17 1.55
C LYS A 43 2.56 -7.59 1.07
N GLU A 44 2.49 -8.58 1.95
CA GLU A 44 2.72 -9.98 1.60
C GLU A 44 1.66 -10.48 0.61
N LEU A 45 0.39 -10.17 0.84
CA LEU A 45 -0.71 -10.49 -0.08
C LEU A 45 -0.49 -9.85 -1.45
N ARG A 46 -0.05 -8.59 -1.48
CA ARG A 46 0.26 -7.92 -2.74
C ARG A 46 1.44 -8.55 -3.47
N LEU A 47 2.51 -8.91 -2.78
CA LEU A 47 3.66 -9.58 -3.37
C LEU A 47 3.29 -10.97 -3.91
N ALA A 48 2.48 -11.73 -3.17
CA ALA A 48 1.96 -13.02 -3.62
C ALA A 48 1.12 -12.88 -4.90
N ARG A 49 0.25 -11.86 -4.97
CA ARG A 49 -0.55 -11.55 -6.17
C ARG A 49 0.33 -11.22 -7.38
N ILE A 50 1.33 -10.34 -7.20
CA ILE A 50 2.27 -10.00 -8.26
C ILE A 50 3.03 -11.23 -8.75
N ALA A 51 3.49 -12.10 -7.84
CA ALA A 51 4.17 -13.34 -8.20
C ALA A 51 3.27 -14.29 -9.02
N GLN A 52 2.00 -14.40 -8.66
CA GLN A 52 1.00 -15.15 -9.43
C GLN A 52 0.83 -14.58 -10.85
N PHE A 53 0.69 -13.26 -10.97
CA PHE A 53 0.52 -12.62 -12.28
C PHE A 53 1.78 -12.66 -13.15
N THR A 54 2.97 -12.72 -12.55
CA THR A 54 4.23 -12.85 -13.31
C THR A 54 4.32 -14.20 -14.04
N LEU A 55 3.66 -15.23 -13.53
CA LEU A 55 3.58 -16.56 -14.13
C LEU A 55 2.40 -16.71 -15.11
N ALA A 56 1.43 -15.83 -15.05
CA ALA A 56 0.27 -15.83 -15.93
C ALA A 56 0.54 -15.06 -17.23
N SER A 57 -0.18 -15.42 -18.30
CA SER A 57 -0.16 -14.63 -19.52
C SER A 57 -0.76 -13.24 -19.25
N PRO A 58 -0.18 -12.17 -19.85
CA PRO A 58 -0.74 -10.82 -19.69
C PRO A 58 -2.19 -10.75 -20.16
N SER A 59 -3.03 -10.08 -19.38
CA SER A 59 -4.43 -9.85 -19.72
C SER A 59 -4.59 -8.89 -20.90
N SER A 60 -5.66 -9.02 -21.64
CA SER A 60 -6.03 -8.08 -22.68
C SER A 60 -6.70 -6.84 -22.08
N ILE A 61 -6.77 -5.75 -22.87
CA ILE A 61 -7.52 -4.55 -22.44
C ILE A 61 -9.02 -4.83 -22.29
N GLY A 62 -9.55 -5.80 -23.05
CA GLY A 62 -10.94 -6.25 -22.93
C GLY A 62 -11.23 -6.88 -21.57
N ASP A 63 -10.34 -7.74 -21.10
CA ASP A 63 -10.46 -8.39 -19.79
C ASP A 63 -10.44 -7.34 -18.67
N ILE A 64 -9.55 -6.34 -18.77
CA ILE A 64 -9.49 -5.24 -17.78
C ILE A 64 -10.78 -4.41 -17.77
N LYS A 65 -11.37 -4.10 -18.93
CA LYS A 65 -12.65 -3.39 -19.01
C LYS A 65 -13.78 -4.21 -18.38
N GLN A 66 -13.77 -5.52 -18.54
CA GLN A 66 -14.75 -6.40 -17.91
C GLN A 66 -14.59 -6.44 -16.38
N LEU A 67 -13.37 -6.57 -15.87
CA LEU A 67 -13.08 -6.52 -14.43
C LEU A 67 -13.52 -5.19 -13.82
N LEU A 68 -13.25 -4.07 -14.49
CA LEU A 68 -13.71 -2.75 -14.08
C LEU A 68 -15.24 -2.65 -14.03
N SER A 69 -15.95 -3.23 -15.01
CA SER A 69 -17.42 -3.21 -15.01
C SER A 69 -18.01 -4.03 -13.87
N ASN A 70 -17.30 -5.03 -13.39
CA ASN A 70 -17.68 -5.87 -12.26
C ASN A 70 -17.26 -5.30 -10.89
N ASN A 71 -16.66 -4.11 -10.86
CA ASN A 71 -16.07 -3.51 -9.64
C ASN A 71 -14.95 -4.36 -9.00
N GLU A 72 -14.23 -5.15 -9.80
CA GLU A 72 -13.11 -5.95 -9.32
C GLU A 72 -11.82 -5.12 -9.24
N GLU A 73 -10.91 -5.52 -8.35
CA GLU A 73 -9.64 -4.84 -8.19
C GLU A 73 -8.69 -5.17 -9.34
N ILE A 74 -8.27 -4.15 -10.10
CA ILE A 74 -7.39 -4.27 -11.27
C ILE A 74 -5.92 -3.93 -10.99
N ASN A 75 -5.60 -3.64 -9.73
CA ASN A 75 -4.24 -3.26 -9.36
C ASN A 75 -3.25 -4.41 -9.60
N ASP A 76 -2.06 -4.05 -10.09
CA ASP A 76 -0.94 -4.96 -10.28
C ASP A 76 -1.19 -6.09 -11.32
N ILE A 77 -2.23 -6.01 -12.16
CA ILE A 77 -2.48 -6.97 -13.24
C ILE A 77 -1.59 -6.63 -14.43
N PRO A 78 -0.74 -7.57 -14.93
CA PRO A 78 0.04 -7.35 -16.14
C PRO A 78 -0.88 -7.31 -17.35
N VAL A 79 -0.74 -6.26 -18.15
CA VAL A 79 -1.55 -6.06 -19.36
C VAL A 79 -0.64 -5.93 -20.57
N LYS A 80 -0.96 -6.62 -21.64
CA LYS A 80 -0.33 -6.40 -22.94
C LYS A 80 -1.20 -5.48 -23.77
N ILE A 81 -0.64 -4.35 -24.20
CA ILE A 81 -1.31 -3.35 -25.01
C ILE A 81 -0.54 -3.15 -26.32
N GLU A 82 -1.28 -3.08 -27.42
CA GLU A 82 -0.76 -2.66 -28.72
C GLU A 82 -1.46 -1.35 -29.09
N GLY A 83 -0.70 -0.30 -29.33
CA GLY A 83 -1.26 1.03 -29.59
C GLY A 83 -0.21 2.01 -30.06
N ASN A 84 -0.64 3.22 -30.40
CA ASN A 84 0.22 4.27 -30.92
C ASN A 84 0.42 5.36 -29.86
N PHE A 85 1.67 5.69 -29.61
CA PHE A 85 1.99 6.83 -28.73
C PHE A 85 1.51 8.13 -29.34
N LYS A 86 0.89 8.95 -28.51
CA LYS A 86 0.38 10.29 -28.88
C LYS A 86 1.13 11.38 -28.12
N SER A 87 1.13 12.56 -28.71
CA SER A 87 1.59 13.79 -28.06
C SER A 87 0.46 14.43 -27.25
N PRO A 88 0.77 15.21 -26.19
CA PRO A 88 2.11 15.51 -25.69
C PRO A 88 2.66 14.45 -24.71
N LEU A 89 3.98 14.37 -24.60
CA LEU A 89 4.64 13.73 -23.48
C LEU A 89 4.54 14.64 -22.25
N MET A 90 4.13 14.09 -21.11
CA MET A 90 3.92 14.83 -19.86
C MET A 90 4.97 14.43 -18.83
N LEU A 91 5.49 15.41 -18.11
CA LEU A 91 6.41 15.20 -17.00
C LEU A 91 5.69 15.54 -15.69
N LEU A 92 5.55 14.56 -14.83
CA LEU A 92 5.05 14.76 -13.48
C LEU A 92 6.23 15.10 -12.58
N ASP A 93 6.24 16.34 -12.09
CA ASP A 93 7.32 16.90 -11.27
C ASP A 93 7.35 16.35 -9.83
N ASN A 94 8.49 16.59 -9.17
CA ASN A 94 8.68 16.30 -7.75
C ASN A 94 8.45 14.83 -7.38
N GLN A 95 8.92 13.91 -8.22
CA GLN A 95 8.80 12.48 -8.00
C GLN A 95 10.08 11.91 -7.38
N PRO A 96 10.05 11.51 -6.09
CA PRO A 96 11.22 10.92 -5.45
C PRO A 96 11.48 9.50 -5.96
N ASN A 97 12.76 9.23 -6.23
CA ASN A 97 13.26 7.88 -6.46
C ASN A 97 14.52 7.66 -5.60
N GLY A 98 14.35 6.95 -4.50
CA GLY A 98 15.38 6.85 -3.46
C GLY A 98 15.67 8.21 -2.82
N LYS A 99 16.90 8.71 -3.01
CA LYS A 99 17.37 10.02 -2.50
C LYS A 99 17.34 11.15 -3.53
N GLN A 100 16.91 10.87 -4.75
CA GLN A 100 16.89 11.84 -5.84
C GLN A 100 15.48 12.29 -6.16
N LEU A 101 15.32 13.56 -6.50
CA LEU A 101 14.11 14.13 -7.05
C LEU A 101 14.22 14.19 -8.56
N GLY A 102 13.15 13.89 -9.27
CA GLY A 102 13.09 13.91 -10.72
C GLY A 102 11.66 13.91 -11.21
N TYR A 103 11.46 13.41 -12.41
CA TYR A 103 10.18 13.45 -13.11
C TYR A 103 9.69 12.05 -13.43
N ARG A 104 8.37 11.84 -13.36
CA ARG A 104 7.74 10.69 -14.00
C ARG A 104 7.30 11.07 -15.40
N VAL A 105 7.69 10.23 -16.35
CA VAL A 105 7.35 10.40 -17.76
C VAL A 105 6.04 9.69 -18.03
N ILE A 106 5.02 10.44 -18.43
CA ILE A 106 3.70 9.90 -18.75
C ILE A 106 3.39 10.24 -20.20
N GLN A 107 2.95 9.25 -20.97
CA GLN A 107 2.59 9.45 -22.37
C GLN A 107 1.25 8.80 -22.69
N PRO A 108 0.37 9.49 -23.44
CA PRO A 108 -0.86 8.90 -23.93
C PRO A 108 -0.57 7.84 -24.99
N VAL A 109 -1.27 6.73 -24.93
CA VAL A 109 -1.27 5.65 -25.94
C VAL A 109 -2.70 5.46 -26.43
N GLU A 110 -2.91 5.58 -27.71
CA GLU A 110 -4.19 5.27 -28.36
C GLU A 110 -4.28 3.77 -28.58
N VAL A 111 -5.31 3.15 -28.03
CA VAL A 111 -5.58 1.72 -28.12
C VAL A 111 -7.03 1.55 -28.54
N ALA A 112 -7.24 1.15 -29.80
CA ALA A 112 -8.57 1.11 -30.42
C ALA A 112 -9.33 2.43 -30.21
N ASP A 113 -10.48 2.40 -29.52
CA ASP A 113 -11.32 3.59 -29.28
C ASP A 113 -11.05 4.29 -27.92
N SER A 114 -9.91 4.03 -27.31
CA SER A 114 -9.58 4.53 -25.96
C SER A 114 -8.17 5.12 -25.94
N VAL A 115 -7.97 6.10 -25.06
CA VAL A 115 -6.64 6.66 -24.79
C VAL A 115 -6.27 6.31 -23.37
N LEU A 116 -5.11 5.68 -23.21
CA LEU A 116 -4.55 5.28 -21.92
C LEU A 116 -3.34 6.13 -21.60
N LEU A 117 -3.19 6.54 -20.35
CA LEU A 117 -1.99 7.18 -19.85
C LEU A 117 -1.01 6.13 -19.34
N VAL A 118 0.15 6.04 -19.99
CA VAL A 118 1.18 5.07 -19.65
C VAL A 118 2.34 5.78 -18.97
N ASN A 119 2.72 5.29 -17.81
CA ASN A 119 3.92 5.74 -17.10
C ASN A 119 5.13 5.00 -17.68
N LEU A 120 6.00 5.72 -18.39
CA LEU A 120 7.19 5.17 -19.05
C LEU A 120 8.39 5.03 -18.10
N GLY A 121 8.28 5.56 -16.89
CA GLY A 121 9.33 5.47 -15.91
C GLY A 121 9.68 6.81 -15.28
N TRP A 122 10.86 6.84 -14.66
CA TRP A 122 11.39 8.00 -13.94
C TRP A 122 12.69 8.48 -14.58
N VAL A 123 12.88 9.80 -14.61
CA VAL A 123 14.08 10.49 -15.10
C VAL A 123 14.54 11.52 -14.07
N ALA A 124 15.87 11.73 -14.00
CA ALA A 124 16.48 12.73 -13.12
C ALA A 124 16.38 14.13 -13.71
#